data_8eda4ab76866386d4368e933a473c3e4
#
_entry.id   8eda4ab76866386d4368e933a473c3e4
#
_cell.length_a   1.000
_cell.length_b   1.000
_cell.length_c   1.000
_cell.angle_alpha   90.00
_cell.angle_beta   90.00
_cell.angle_gamma   90.00
#
_symmetry.space_group_name_H-M   'P 1'
#
loop_
_entity.id
_entity.type
_entity.pdbx_description
1 polymer ?
#
loop_
_entity_poly.entity_id
_entity_poly.type
_entity_poly.pdbx_seq_one_letter_code
_entity_poly.pdbx_strand_id
1 'polypeptide(L)'
;MRKIFYIIVTFTILFLPACDDVLDMKPLDKLSEEDVWKDQALIQLYVNTTYRALPSGFQGDILSSASDEAYCIHNSGSYRLILRGELSPDNVSNVAWTLNYWKTAYSRIREVNIFFSKINEAPVEPDFRKTAIGEMTFIRAFVYANLIARYGGVPIITNVFGLNEDYTVSRSSYDECVKYIIDELNTAISLLPDKQPDSQLGRASADACRALKSRVLLYAASPLVNTGNDKSKWQAAADAAKELLNTRYTLEGDYQQTFLKDNNEIILARSYSQANATDFHLYQGRNGSNGWGAENPTQGLVDDFETLNGEKPYLENGSVNAASGYDPNHPYENRDPRLAASILYDGSVWAGRETETFRGGLDSPESSIQSWNSSLTGYFLKKFLHEEIPPSGGNVRPTSPWIFFRYGEILLNYAEAMFELGDENTAREYLNLIRNRESVKMPSIPETVTGEALRKKIQNERRIELVFEGHRFFDVRRWKIAMETENIDQRGVDIRINESGVKTYDFNRAVLQRQFMEQHYWMPIPRAEIDKSLGAIAQSPIYK
;
A
#
# COMPACT_ATOMS: atom_id res chain seq x y z
N MET A 1 42.64 -42.43 -64.48
CA MET A 1 41.60 -41.38 -64.56
C MET A 1 40.58 -41.41 -63.40
N ARG A 2 40.05 -42.53 -62.95
CA ARG A 2 39.08 -42.60 -61.86
C ARG A 2 39.63 -42.12 -60.49
N LYS A 3 40.89 -42.39 -60.15
CA LYS A 3 41.51 -41.95 -58.88
C LYS A 3 41.83 -40.47 -58.81
N ILE A 4 42.13 -39.83 -59.93
CA ILE A 4 42.36 -38.38 -60.03
C ILE A 4 41.05 -37.63 -59.90
N PHE A 5 39.95 -38.15 -60.42
CA PHE A 5 38.63 -37.55 -60.28
C PHE A 5 38.13 -37.49 -58.82
N TYR A 6 38.40 -38.51 -58.02
CA TYR A 6 38.06 -38.52 -56.60
C TYR A 6 38.91 -37.57 -55.78
N ILE A 7 40.17 -37.33 -56.11
CA ILE A 7 41.06 -36.37 -55.43
C ILE A 7 40.60 -34.95 -55.73
N ILE A 8 40.20 -34.64 -56.97
CA ILE A 8 39.71 -33.31 -57.35
C ILE A 8 38.38 -33.01 -56.68
N VAL A 9 37.45 -33.99 -56.63
CA VAL A 9 36.14 -33.84 -55.94
C VAL A 9 36.33 -33.67 -54.43
N THR A 10 37.27 -34.38 -53.80
CA THR A 10 37.54 -34.28 -52.37
C THR A 10 38.23 -32.92 -52.03
N PHE A 11 39.06 -32.37 -52.93
CA PHE A 11 39.69 -31.08 -52.72
C PHE A 11 38.77 -29.86 -52.98
N THR A 12 37.72 -30.02 -53.78
CA THR A 12 36.73 -28.97 -54.06
C THR A 12 35.72 -28.84 -52.92
N ILE A 13 35.49 -29.89 -52.11
CA ILE A 13 34.59 -29.87 -50.95
C ILE A 13 35.25 -29.16 -49.77
N LEU A 14 36.57 -29.03 -49.72
CA LEU A 14 37.31 -28.35 -48.61
C LEU A 14 37.39 -26.82 -48.70
N PHE A 15 36.86 -26.23 -49.78
CA PHE A 15 36.86 -24.77 -49.99
C PHE A 15 35.44 -24.16 -50.07
N LEU A 16 34.46 -24.75 -49.39
CA LEU A 16 33.21 -24.03 -49.17
C LEU A 16 33.50 -22.98 -48.05
N PRO A 17 33.40 -21.67 -48.34
CA PRO A 17 33.44 -20.68 -47.28
C PRO A 17 32.28 -21.00 -46.35
N ALA A 18 32.60 -21.32 -45.11
CA ALA A 18 31.60 -21.34 -44.06
C ALA A 18 31.14 -19.88 -43.94
N CYS A 19 29.90 -19.61 -44.30
CA CYS A 19 29.30 -18.32 -44.01
C CYS A 19 29.14 -18.23 -42.47
N ASP A 20 30.09 -17.61 -41.80
CA ASP A 20 29.97 -17.25 -40.38
C ASP A 20 28.78 -16.29 -40.12
N ASP A 21 28.32 -15.57 -41.15
CA ASP A 21 27.20 -14.63 -41.06
C ASP A 21 25.83 -15.27 -40.82
N VAL A 22 25.67 -16.59 -41.02
CA VAL A 22 24.36 -17.28 -40.79
C VAL A 22 24.14 -17.62 -39.32
N LEU A 23 25.18 -17.70 -38.52
CA LEU A 23 25.09 -17.98 -37.08
C LEU A 23 24.84 -16.74 -36.22
N ASP A 24 25.07 -15.55 -36.78
CA ASP A 24 24.85 -14.25 -36.11
C ASP A 24 23.58 -13.51 -36.56
N MET A 25 22.64 -14.21 -37.19
CA MET A 25 21.32 -13.63 -37.49
C MET A 25 20.57 -13.37 -36.17
N LYS A 26 20.64 -12.12 -35.69
CA LYS A 26 19.74 -11.64 -34.67
C LYS A 26 18.30 -11.86 -35.14
N PRO A 27 17.43 -12.53 -34.36
CA PRO A 27 16.03 -12.67 -34.72
C PRO A 27 15.45 -11.27 -35.00
N LEU A 28 14.98 -11.03 -36.23
CA LEU A 28 14.40 -9.73 -36.64
C LEU A 28 13.12 -9.37 -35.89
N ASP A 29 12.59 -10.30 -35.11
CA ASP A 29 11.39 -10.20 -34.29
C ASP A 29 11.67 -9.93 -32.80
N LYS A 30 12.94 -9.86 -32.38
CA LYS A 30 13.36 -9.58 -31.00
C LYS A 30 14.29 -8.38 -30.96
N LEU A 31 13.86 -7.35 -30.24
CA LEU A 31 14.73 -6.22 -29.86
C LEU A 31 15.88 -6.78 -29.00
N SER A 32 17.13 -6.55 -29.41
CA SER A 32 18.27 -6.87 -28.56
C SER A 32 18.36 -5.87 -27.39
N GLU A 33 18.96 -6.29 -26.28
CA GLU A 33 19.20 -5.39 -25.15
C GLU A 33 19.97 -4.12 -25.58
N GLU A 34 20.93 -4.25 -26.51
CA GLU A 34 21.71 -3.14 -27.05
C GLU A 34 20.89 -2.13 -27.86
N ASP A 35 19.85 -2.59 -28.57
CA ASP A 35 19.03 -1.71 -29.41
C ASP A 35 18.13 -0.80 -28.56
N VAL A 36 17.72 -1.26 -27.38
CA VAL A 36 16.93 -0.45 -26.43
C VAL A 36 17.65 0.87 -26.09
N TRP A 37 18.97 0.81 -25.88
CA TRP A 37 19.75 1.97 -25.42
C TRP A 37 20.19 2.91 -26.53
N LYS A 38 19.88 2.61 -27.79
CA LYS A 38 20.17 3.43 -28.98
C LYS A 38 18.96 4.28 -29.45
N ASP A 39 17.78 4.05 -28.87
CA ASP A 39 16.54 4.69 -29.28
C ASP A 39 15.80 5.28 -28.06
N GLN A 40 15.56 6.59 -28.11
CA GLN A 40 14.88 7.30 -27.00
C GLN A 40 13.48 6.77 -26.72
N ALA A 41 12.72 6.35 -27.74
CA ALA A 41 11.36 5.82 -27.54
C ALA A 41 11.40 4.45 -26.83
N LEU A 42 12.39 3.61 -27.15
CA LEU A 42 12.60 2.34 -26.46
C LEU A 42 13.06 2.55 -25.00
N ILE A 43 13.92 3.53 -24.75
CA ILE A 43 14.30 3.90 -23.38
C ILE A 43 13.08 4.42 -22.60
N GLN A 44 12.22 5.24 -23.24
CA GLN A 44 10.98 5.70 -22.63
C GLN A 44 10.06 4.51 -22.27
N LEU A 45 9.98 3.52 -23.15
CA LEU A 45 9.21 2.28 -22.87
C LEU A 45 9.81 1.48 -21.70
N TYR A 46 11.14 1.43 -21.61
CA TYR A 46 11.84 0.83 -20.47
C TYR A 46 11.48 1.53 -19.17
N VAL A 47 11.56 2.86 -19.11
CA VAL A 47 11.15 3.68 -17.95
C VAL A 47 9.68 3.40 -17.60
N ASN A 48 8.78 3.46 -18.60
CA ASN A 48 7.35 3.18 -18.37
C ASN A 48 7.10 1.78 -17.79
N THR A 49 7.84 0.77 -18.29
CA THR A 49 7.74 -0.60 -17.79
C THR A 49 8.22 -0.72 -16.34
N THR A 50 9.24 0.07 -15.96
CA THR A 50 9.80 0.04 -14.60
C THR A 50 8.81 0.61 -13.56
N TYR A 51 7.84 1.45 -13.96
CA TYR A 51 6.74 1.89 -13.08
C TYR A 51 5.89 0.75 -12.50
N ARG A 52 5.96 -0.46 -13.04
CA ARG A 52 5.39 -1.66 -12.40
C ARG A 52 6.00 -1.96 -11.01
N ALA A 53 7.09 -1.28 -10.63
CA ALA A 53 7.62 -1.30 -9.27
C ALA A 53 6.65 -0.68 -8.24
N LEU A 54 5.79 0.24 -8.68
CA LEU A 54 4.70 0.77 -7.89
C LEU A 54 3.52 -0.23 -7.95
N PRO A 55 2.96 -0.64 -6.80
CA PRO A 55 1.91 -1.68 -6.76
C PRO A 55 0.61 -1.24 -7.46
N SER A 56 -0.19 -2.20 -7.88
CA SER A 56 -1.51 -1.92 -8.46
C SER A 56 -2.51 -1.40 -7.42
N GLY A 57 -2.40 -1.86 -6.19
CA GLY A 57 -3.29 -1.51 -5.08
C GLY A 57 -4.64 -2.22 -5.09
N PHE A 58 -5.32 -2.26 -6.23
CA PHE A 58 -6.64 -2.89 -6.37
C PHE A 58 -6.53 -4.39 -6.65
N GLN A 59 -6.19 -5.15 -5.62
CA GLN A 59 -6.11 -6.61 -5.65
C GLN A 59 -7.31 -7.23 -4.95
N GLY A 60 -7.48 -8.55 -5.06
CA GLY A 60 -8.55 -9.27 -4.40
C GLY A 60 -8.47 -9.23 -2.88
N ASP A 61 -7.25 -9.18 -2.35
CA ASP A 61 -6.92 -8.95 -0.95
C ASP A 61 -5.94 -7.78 -0.85
N ILE A 62 -6.29 -6.77 -0.07
CA ILE A 62 -5.46 -5.60 0.19
C ILE A 62 -4.77 -5.71 1.55
N LEU A 63 -3.80 -4.83 1.81
CA LEU A 63 -2.96 -4.92 3.01
C LEU A 63 -3.71 -4.75 4.34
N SER A 64 -4.91 -4.16 4.31
CA SER A 64 -5.81 -4.07 5.47
C SER A 64 -6.15 -5.43 6.07
N SER A 65 -6.24 -6.48 5.25
CA SER A 65 -6.45 -7.86 5.74
C SER A 65 -5.25 -8.49 6.45
N ALA A 66 -4.09 -7.81 6.46
CA ALA A 66 -2.94 -8.20 7.27
C ALA A 66 -2.86 -7.43 8.61
N SER A 67 -3.93 -6.72 9.00
CA SER A 67 -4.04 -5.90 10.20
C SER A 67 -5.38 -6.10 10.91
N ASP A 68 -5.69 -5.25 11.88
CA ASP A 68 -6.96 -5.23 12.59
C ASP A 68 -8.10 -4.50 11.83
N GLU A 69 -7.86 -4.06 10.57
CA GLU A 69 -8.87 -3.36 9.77
C GLU A 69 -9.89 -4.31 9.12
N ALA A 70 -9.43 -5.41 8.53
CA ALA A 70 -10.29 -6.28 7.76
C ALA A 70 -9.88 -7.76 7.85
N TYR A 71 -10.78 -8.62 7.39
CA TYR A 71 -10.58 -10.05 7.19
C TYR A 71 -10.87 -10.42 5.74
N CYS A 72 -9.92 -11.02 5.03
CA CYS A 72 -10.16 -11.53 3.68
C CYS A 72 -10.71 -12.94 3.74
N ILE A 73 -11.95 -13.14 3.23
CA ILE A 73 -12.61 -14.47 3.26
C ILE A 73 -11.91 -15.49 2.37
N HIS A 74 -11.33 -15.06 1.26
CA HIS A 74 -10.69 -15.95 0.27
C HIS A 74 -9.27 -16.35 0.65
N ASN A 75 -8.61 -15.62 1.56
CA ASN A 75 -7.22 -15.87 2.01
C ASN A 75 -6.22 -16.04 0.83
N SER A 76 -6.46 -15.34 -0.29
CA SER A 76 -5.63 -15.44 -1.49
C SER A 76 -4.20 -14.97 -1.24
N GLY A 77 -4.01 -13.98 -0.36
CA GLY A 77 -2.70 -13.48 0.09
C GLY A 77 -2.06 -14.25 1.23
N SER A 78 -2.70 -15.33 1.72
CA SER A 78 -2.23 -16.10 2.88
C SER A 78 -1.99 -15.26 4.14
N TYR A 79 -2.69 -14.14 4.31
CA TYR A 79 -2.52 -13.22 5.46
C TYR A 79 -2.84 -13.87 6.80
N ARG A 80 -3.59 -14.99 6.81
CA ARG A 80 -3.84 -15.78 8.03
C ARG A 80 -2.56 -16.24 8.72
N LEU A 81 -1.47 -16.48 7.99
CA LEU A 81 -0.16 -16.78 8.58
C LEU A 81 0.34 -15.65 9.49
N ILE A 82 0.11 -14.39 9.07
CA ILE A 82 0.48 -13.21 9.86
C ILE A 82 -0.47 -13.04 11.03
N LEU A 83 -1.77 -13.13 10.78
CA LEU A 83 -2.79 -12.91 11.79
C LEU A 83 -2.75 -13.93 12.93
N ARG A 84 -2.27 -15.17 12.66
CA ARG A 84 -2.14 -16.25 13.63
C ARG A 84 -0.75 -16.37 14.27
N GLY A 85 0.17 -15.47 13.91
CA GLY A 85 1.54 -15.54 14.43
C GLY A 85 2.36 -16.70 13.88
N GLU A 86 1.96 -17.30 12.77
CA GLU A 86 2.60 -18.48 12.16
C GLU A 86 3.67 -18.12 11.11
N LEU A 87 3.87 -16.81 10.86
CA LEU A 87 4.80 -16.35 9.83
C LEU A 87 6.25 -16.60 10.25
N SER A 88 7.02 -17.19 9.34
CA SER A 88 8.41 -17.56 9.56
C SER A 88 9.26 -17.37 8.28
N PRO A 89 10.61 -17.41 8.38
CA PRO A 89 11.49 -17.40 7.19
C PRO A 89 11.21 -18.51 6.18
N ASP A 90 10.68 -19.64 6.65
CA ASP A 90 10.47 -20.83 5.82
C ASP A 90 9.12 -20.78 5.06
N ASN A 91 8.14 -20.03 5.54
CA ASN A 91 6.81 -19.95 4.93
C ASN A 91 6.44 -18.56 4.38
N VAL A 92 7.24 -17.53 4.60
CA VAL A 92 6.97 -16.17 4.10
C VAL A 92 6.84 -16.12 2.57
N SER A 93 7.44 -17.07 1.85
CA SER A 93 7.29 -17.18 0.40
C SER A 93 5.86 -17.50 -0.06
N ASN A 94 5.00 -17.99 0.84
CA ASN A 94 3.61 -18.28 0.57
C ASN A 94 2.68 -17.06 0.74
N VAL A 95 3.19 -15.97 1.34
CA VAL A 95 2.42 -14.74 1.53
C VAL A 95 2.46 -13.92 0.26
N ALA A 96 1.38 -13.16 -0.04
CA ALA A 96 1.30 -12.29 -1.21
C ALA A 96 2.50 -11.34 -1.30
N TRP A 97 2.89 -11.01 -2.52
CA TRP A 97 4.04 -10.16 -2.81
C TRP A 97 3.97 -8.77 -2.15
N THR A 98 2.79 -8.30 -1.81
CA THR A 98 2.57 -7.06 -1.06
C THR A 98 3.30 -7.06 0.29
N LEU A 99 3.52 -8.25 0.86
CA LEU A 99 4.28 -8.44 2.10
C LEU A 99 5.58 -9.20 1.87
N ASN A 100 5.57 -10.29 1.07
CA ASN A 100 6.78 -10.96 0.63
C ASN A 100 7.46 -10.16 -0.50
N TYR A 101 7.99 -9.01 -0.12
CA TYR A 101 8.44 -8.01 -1.10
C TYR A 101 9.91 -8.18 -1.52
N TRP A 102 10.72 -8.97 -0.80
CA TRP A 102 12.17 -9.06 -0.96
C TRP A 102 12.61 -9.32 -2.39
N LYS A 103 12.23 -10.47 -2.94
CA LYS A 103 12.63 -10.89 -4.30
C LYS A 103 12.16 -9.88 -5.36
N THR A 104 10.92 -9.43 -5.27
CA THR A 104 10.36 -8.45 -6.20
C THR A 104 11.13 -7.14 -6.15
N ALA A 105 11.43 -6.63 -4.94
CA ALA A 105 12.17 -5.40 -4.75
C ALA A 105 13.55 -5.44 -5.38
N TYR A 106 14.35 -6.47 -5.11
CA TYR A 106 15.71 -6.57 -5.68
C TYR A 106 15.71 -6.78 -7.19
N SER A 107 14.68 -7.44 -7.75
CA SER A 107 14.46 -7.47 -9.20
C SER A 107 14.25 -6.06 -9.78
N ARG A 108 13.44 -5.23 -9.11
CA ARG A 108 13.18 -3.83 -9.53
C ARG A 108 14.42 -2.95 -9.36
N ILE A 109 15.15 -3.11 -8.27
CA ILE A 109 16.43 -2.40 -8.06
C ILE A 109 17.41 -2.74 -9.16
N ARG A 110 17.52 -4.02 -9.56
CA ARG A 110 18.38 -4.42 -10.68
C ARG A 110 17.95 -3.76 -12.00
N GLU A 111 16.66 -3.71 -12.32
CA GLU A 111 16.14 -3.02 -13.50
C GLU A 111 16.56 -1.53 -13.50
N VAL A 112 16.41 -0.85 -12.37
CA VAL A 112 16.85 0.55 -12.21
C VAL A 112 18.37 0.69 -12.37
N ASN A 113 19.16 -0.21 -11.79
CA ASN A 113 20.62 -0.18 -11.89
C ASN A 113 21.09 -0.43 -13.34
N ILE A 114 20.42 -1.31 -14.10
CA ILE A 114 20.69 -1.49 -15.54
C ILE A 114 20.46 -0.18 -16.29
N PHE A 115 19.35 0.53 -16.02
CA PHE A 115 19.11 1.84 -16.60
C PHE A 115 20.28 2.81 -16.31
N PHE A 116 20.70 2.94 -15.05
CA PHE A 116 21.81 3.83 -14.70
C PHE A 116 23.15 3.46 -15.33
N SER A 117 23.39 2.17 -15.58
CA SER A 117 24.62 1.72 -16.26
C SER A 117 24.67 2.09 -17.75
N LYS A 118 23.53 2.49 -18.36
CA LYS A 118 23.41 2.72 -19.81
C LYS A 118 23.02 4.14 -20.20
N ILE A 119 22.25 4.85 -19.39
CA ILE A 119 21.60 6.11 -19.79
C ILE A 119 22.58 7.23 -20.12
N ASN A 120 23.76 7.25 -19.49
CA ASN A 120 24.73 8.31 -19.71
C ASN A 120 25.34 8.27 -21.11
N GLU A 121 25.47 7.08 -21.72
CA GLU A 121 26.03 6.86 -23.04
C GLU A 121 24.95 6.84 -24.15
N ALA A 122 23.68 6.80 -23.76
CA ALA A 122 22.56 6.74 -24.70
C ALA A 122 22.43 8.03 -25.50
N PRO A 123 22.18 7.97 -26.83
CA PRO A 123 22.03 9.15 -27.71
C PRO A 123 20.61 9.74 -27.56
N VAL A 124 20.33 10.38 -26.43
CA VAL A 124 19.01 10.95 -26.10
C VAL A 124 19.12 12.45 -25.80
N GLU A 125 18.01 13.17 -25.97
CA GLU A 125 17.90 14.58 -25.63
C GLU A 125 18.20 14.85 -24.15
N PRO A 126 18.92 15.95 -23.82
CA PRO A 126 19.34 16.25 -22.45
C PRO A 126 18.17 16.35 -21.46
N ASP A 127 17.04 16.96 -21.82
CA ASP A 127 15.87 17.13 -20.97
C ASP A 127 15.17 15.79 -20.73
N PHE A 128 15.11 14.93 -21.75
CA PHE A 128 14.62 13.56 -21.58
C PHE A 128 15.50 12.78 -20.60
N ARG A 129 16.84 12.82 -20.81
CA ARG A 129 17.79 12.13 -19.91
C ARG A 129 17.61 12.60 -18.47
N LYS A 130 17.54 13.92 -18.24
CA LYS A 130 17.32 14.51 -16.93
C LYS A 130 16.06 13.98 -16.25
N THR A 131 14.92 14.01 -16.96
CA THR A 131 13.63 13.54 -16.45
C THR A 131 13.65 12.04 -16.16
N ALA A 132 14.16 11.22 -17.09
CA ALA A 132 14.25 9.78 -16.95
C ALA A 132 15.13 9.37 -15.76
N ILE A 133 16.26 10.05 -15.53
CA ILE A 133 17.11 9.85 -14.34
C ILE A 133 16.29 10.17 -13.07
N GLY A 134 15.61 11.30 -13.03
CA GLY A 134 14.78 11.68 -11.87
C GLY A 134 13.71 10.66 -11.54
N GLU A 135 13.00 10.16 -12.55
CA GLU A 135 11.96 9.13 -12.36
C GLU A 135 12.53 7.80 -11.87
N MET A 136 13.62 7.33 -12.47
CA MET A 136 14.24 6.07 -12.08
C MET A 136 14.87 6.15 -10.67
N THR A 137 15.40 7.32 -10.29
CA THR A 137 15.88 7.60 -8.94
C THR A 137 14.72 7.53 -7.93
N PHE A 138 13.58 8.16 -8.24
CA PHE A 138 12.37 8.05 -7.40
C PHE A 138 11.91 6.60 -7.25
N ILE A 139 11.84 5.83 -8.35
CA ILE A 139 11.41 4.43 -8.31
C ILE A 139 12.34 3.61 -7.41
N ARG A 140 13.66 3.80 -7.49
CA ARG A 140 14.62 3.10 -6.62
C ARG A 140 14.43 3.47 -5.16
N ALA A 141 14.28 4.75 -4.85
CA ALA A 141 13.97 5.24 -3.50
C ALA A 141 12.66 4.67 -2.97
N PHE A 142 11.60 4.63 -3.79
CA PHE A 142 10.31 4.05 -3.44
C PHE A 142 10.42 2.55 -3.09
N VAL A 143 11.18 1.79 -3.88
CA VAL A 143 11.41 0.37 -3.64
C VAL A 143 12.17 0.15 -2.33
N TYR A 144 13.24 0.92 -2.08
CA TYR A 144 13.97 0.83 -0.82
C TYR A 144 13.14 1.26 0.39
N ALA A 145 12.32 2.31 0.28
CA ALA A 145 11.42 2.73 1.35
C ALA A 145 10.45 1.59 1.74
N ASN A 146 9.91 0.88 0.74
CA ASN A 146 9.04 -0.28 0.97
C ASN A 146 9.79 -1.50 1.54
N LEU A 147 11.07 -1.69 1.20
CA LEU A 147 11.91 -2.73 1.80
C LEU A 147 12.14 -2.45 3.29
N ILE A 148 12.63 -1.26 3.63
CA ILE A 148 12.96 -0.95 5.03
C ILE A 148 11.73 -0.89 5.93
N ALA A 149 10.57 -0.50 5.40
CA ALA A 149 9.31 -0.53 6.15
C ALA A 149 8.88 -1.95 6.55
N ARG A 150 9.36 -2.98 5.84
CA ARG A 150 9.04 -4.39 6.11
C ARG A 150 10.15 -5.12 6.86
N TYR A 151 11.41 -4.92 6.48
CA TYR A 151 12.53 -5.76 6.92
C TYR A 151 13.54 -5.06 7.83
N GLY A 152 13.36 -3.75 8.09
CA GLY A 152 14.39 -2.95 8.75
C GLY A 152 15.56 -2.65 7.81
N GLY A 153 16.79 -2.66 8.29
CA GLY A 153 17.97 -2.48 7.43
C GLY A 153 18.10 -3.58 6.38
N VAL A 154 18.56 -3.24 5.17
CA VAL A 154 18.68 -4.15 4.03
C VAL A 154 19.96 -3.87 3.23
N PRO A 155 20.44 -4.80 2.38
CA PRO A 155 21.56 -4.52 1.48
C PRO A 155 21.25 -3.36 0.53
N ILE A 156 22.13 -2.37 0.44
CA ILE A 156 22.07 -1.29 -0.54
C ILE A 156 22.90 -1.71 -1.75
N ILE A 157 22.23 -1.92 -2.90
CA ILE A 157 22.83 -2.37 -4.17
C ILE A 157 22.61 -1.30 -5.23
N THR A 158 23.69 -0.72 -5.72
CA THR A 158 23.66 0.38 -6.70
C THR A 158 24.28 0.02 -8.05
N ASN A 159 24.87 -1.17 -8.16
CA ASN A 159 25.51 -1.70 -9.37
C ASN A 159 24.75 -2.92 -9.92
N VAL A 160 25.12 -3.34 -11.12
CA VAL A 160 24.65 -4.57 -11.76
C VAL A 160 25.73 -5.63 -11.61
N PHE A 161 25.45 -6.66 -10.83
CA PHE A 161 26.38 -7.81 -10.73
C PHE A 161 26.30 -8.69 -11.97
N GLY A 162 27.46 -9.09 -12.47
CA GLY A 162 27.62 -10.10 -13.51
C GLY A 162 27.41 -11.53 -12.98
N LEU A 163 27.30 -12.51 -13.89
CA LEU A 163 27.02 -13.90 -13.53
C LEU A 163 28.13 -14.56 -12.66
N ASN A 164 29.36 -14.10 -12.78
CA ASN A 164 30.54 -14.67 -12.10
C ASN A 164 31.14 -13.73 -11.04
N GLU A 165 30.41 -12.67 -10.67
CA GLU A 165 30.86 -11.72 -9.66
C GLU A 165 30.40 -12.16 -8.26
N ASP A 166 31.21 -11.85 -7.25
CA ASP A 166 30.81 -12.01 -5.85
C ASP A 166 29.75 -10.96 -5.49
N TYR A 167 28.55 -11.42 -5.15
CA TYR A 167 27.40 -10.59 -4.75
C TYR A 167 27.05 -10.77 -3.27
N THR A 168 28.00 -11.17 -2.45
CA THR A 168 27.82 -11.25 -0.99
C THR A 168 27.81 -9.85 -0.38
N VAL A 169 26.62 -9.26 -0.28
CA VAL A 169 26.40 -7.92 0.29
C VAL A 169 25.69 -8.06 1.63
N SER A 170 26.28 -7.51 2.68
CA SER A 170 25.67 -7.50 4.01
C SER A 170 24.52 -6.47 4.09
N ARG A 171 23.68 -6.61 5.13
CA ARG A 171 22.65 -5.61 5.42
C ARG A 171 23.30 -4.32 5.93
N SER A 172 22.84 -3.19 5.39
CA SER A 172 23.08 -1.86 5.98
C SER A 172 22.14 -1.67 7.17
N SER A 173 22.51 -0.80 8.09
CA SER A 173 21.64 -0.40 9.19
C SER A 173 20.37 0.33 8.64
N TYR A 174 19.34 0.41 9.49
CA TYR A 174 18.13 1.14 9.13
C TYR A 174 18.41 2.62 8.80
N ASP A 175 19.23 3.28 9.62
CA ASP A 175 19.58 4.69 9.44
C ASP A 175 20.43 4.94 8.18
N GLU A 176 21.35 4.02 7.82
CA GLU A 176 22.06 4.10 6.54
C GLU A 176 21.12 3.95 5.35
N CYS A 177 20.15 3.05 5.42
CA CYS A 177 19.13 2.91 4.39
C CYS A 177 18.25 4.16 4.28
N VAL A 178 17.83 4.75 5.40
CA VAL A 178 17.08 6.02 5.41
C VAL A 178 17.90 7.12 4.76
N LYS A 179 19.17 7.28 5.15
CA LYS A 179 20.05 8.27 4.54
C LYS A 179 20.15 8.10 3.02
N TYR A 180 20.38 6.87 2.56
CA TYR A 180 20.43 6.55 1.13
C TYR A 180 19.14 6.95 0.39
N ILE A 181 17.98 6.60 0.94
CA ILE A 181 16.67 6.94 0.36
C ILE A 181 16.49 8.46 0.28
N ILE A 182 16.86 9.20 1.32
CA ILE A 182 16.73 10.67 1.37
C ILE A 182 17.67 11.34 0.34
N ASP A 183 18.89 10.84 0.19
CA ASP A 183 19.85 11.34 -0.82
C ASP A 183 19.32 11.11 -2.24
N GLU A 184 18.74 9.93 -2.53
CA GLU A 184 18.07 9.63 -3.79
C GLU A 184 16.88 10.58 -4.04
N LEU A 185 16.02 10.77 -3.04
CA LEU A 185 14.84 11.65 -3.16
C LEU A 185 15.25 13.12 -3.38
N ASN A 186 16.27 13.61 -2.67
CA ASN A 186 16.78 14.96 -2.89
C ASN A 186 17.36 15.13 -4.31
N THR A 187 18.02 14.09 -4.84
CA THR A 187 18.48 14.06 -6.24
C THR A 187 17.29 14.12 -7.20
N ALA A 188 16.27 13.28 -7.01
CA ALA A 188 15.08 13.25 -7.87
C ALA A 188 14.31 14.58 -7.82
N ILE A 189 14.18 15.22 -6.66
CA ILE A 189 13.56 16.56 -6.49
C ILE A 189 14.27 17.60 -7.39
N SER A 190 15.59 17.56 -7.49
CA SER A 190 16.35 18.52 -8.32
C SER A 190 16.17 18.30 -9.83
N LEU A 191 15.69 17.14 -10.24
CA LEU A 191 15.59 16.73 -11.64
C LEU A 191 14.17 16.77 -12.18
N LEU A 192 13.18 16.66 -11.33
CA LEU A 192 11.76 16.54 -11.70
C LEU A 192 11.00 17.85 -11.54
N PRO A 193 9.92 18.07 -12.30
CA PRO A 193 9.01 19.19 -12.05
C PRO A 193 8.27 18.98 -10.71
N ASP A 194 7.85 20.08 -10.09
CA ASP A 194 7.11 20.02 -8.82
C ASP A 194 5.86 19.14 -8.92
N LYS A 195 5.04 19.34 -9.96
CA LYS A 195 3.88 18.53 -10.30
C LYS A 195 3.95 18.15 -11.78
N GLN A 196 3.53 16.95 -12.12
CA GLN A 196 3.40 16.54 -13.51
C GLN A 196 2.18 17.21 -14.17
N PRO A 197 2.24 17.54 -15.48
CA PRO A 197 1.06 17.99 -16.20
C PRO A 197 0.01 16.87 -16.30
N ASP A 198 -1.25 17.23 -16.53
CA ASP A 198 -2.38 16.29 -16.57
C ASP A 198 -2.19 15.15 -17.60
N SER A 199 -1.45 15.42 -18.70
CA SER A 199 -1.09 14.39 -19.69
C SER A 199 -0.07 13.35 -19.19
N GLN A 200 0.55 13.58 -18.03
CA GLN A 200 1.58 12.76 -17.40
C GLN A 200 1.21 12.32 -15.99
N LEU A 201 -0.09 12.32 -15.66
CA LEU A 201 -0.58 11.83 -14.36
C LEU A 201 -0.07 10.41 -14.07
N GLY A 202 0.27 10.17 -12.82
CA GLY A 202 0.84 8.89 -12.36
C GLY A 202 2.36 8.77 -12.51
N ARG A 203 3.04 9.75 -13.13
CA ARG A 203 4.50 9.81 -13.15
C ARG A 203 5.06 10.54 -11.93
N ALA A 204 6.30 10.19 -11.56
CA ALA A 204 6.98 10.81 -10.43
C ALA A 204 7.16 12.32 -10.65
N SER A 205 7.04 13.07 -9.57
CA SER A 205 7.26 14.51 -9.50
C SER A 205 8.09 14.84 -8.26
N ALA A 206 8.61 16.06 -8.17
CA ALA A 206 9.31 16.50 -6.98
C ALA A 206 8.40 16.44 -5.73
N ASP A 207 7.10 16.74 -5.88
CA ASP A 207 6.15 16.63 -4.77
C ASP A 207 5.87 15.17 -4.36
N ALA A 208 5.88 14.23 -5.30
CA ALA A 208 5.83 12.80 -4.97
C ALA A 208 7.08 12.36 -4.18
N CYS A 209 8.25 12.91 -4.53
CA CYS A 209 9.48 12.68 -3.77
C CYS A 209 9.41 13.27 -2.35
N ARG A 210 8.88 14.51 -2.20
CA ARG A 210 8.67 15.15 -0.89
C ARG A 210 7.68 14.36 -0.02
N ALA A 211 6.61 13.84 -0.62
CA ALA A 211 5.63 13.02 0.10
C ALA A 211 6.24 11.69 0.60
N LEU A 212 7.02 11.01 -0.24
CA LEU A 212 7.74 9.81 0.17
C LEU A 212 8.78 10.12 1.26
N LYS A 213 9.51 11.25 1.13
CA LYS A 213 10.47 11.74 2.13
C LYS A 213 9.79 11.95 3.48
N SER A 214 8.62 12.61 3.50
CA SER A 214 7.80 12.80 4.71
C SER A 214 7.45 11.46 5.37
N ARG A 215 6.97 10.47 4.61
CA ARG A 215 6.61 9.15 5.14
C ARG A 215 7.83 8.39 5.69
N VAL A 216 8.94 8.38 4.96
CA VAL A 216 10.18 7.70 5.38
C VAL A 216 10.75 8.30 6.67
N LEU A 217 10.78 9.62 6.78
CA LEU A 217 11.29 10.31 7.97
C LEU A 217 10.35 10.16 9.18
N LEU A 218 9.01 10.16 8.96
CA LEU A 218 8.05 9.84 10.02
C LEU A 218 8.28 8.43 10.58
N TYR A 219 8.49 7.44 9.70
CA TYR A 219 8.76 6.07 10.14
C TYR A 219 10.10 5.98 10.88
N ALA A 220 11.14 6.69 10.40
CA ALA A 220 12.44 6.74 11.05
C ALA A 220 12.43 7.46 12.41
N ALA A 221 11.47 8.37 12.63
CA ALA A 221 11.26 9.04 13.91
C ALA A 221 10.44 8.20 14.91
N SER A 222 9.71 7.18 14.42
CA SER A 222 8.74 6.43 15.23
C SER A 222 9.39 5.41 16.18
N PRO A 223 8.73 5.04 17.30
CA PRO A 223 9.28 4.24 18.40
C PRO A 223 9.94 2.90 18.01
N LEU A 224 9.53 2.26 16.90
CA LEU A 224 10.10 0.98 16.47
C LEU A 224 11.61 1.07 16.20
N VAL A 225 12.09 2.19 15.71
CA VAL A 225 13.50 2.41 15.34
C VAL A 225 14.14 3.59 16.07
N ASN A 226 13.36 4.50 16.60
CA ASN A 226 13.79 5.65 17.40
C ASN A 226 13.57 5.37 18.89
N THR A 227 14.18 4.32 19.41
CA THR A 227 13.97 3.86 20.79
C THR A 227 14.42 4.86 21.86
N GLY A 228 15.35 5.76 21.52
CA GLY A 228 15.80 6.86 22.38
C GLY A 228 14.96 8.11 22.30
N ASN A 229 13.89 8.13 21.50
CA ASN A 229 13.05 9.29 21.23
C ASN A 229 13.85 10.55 20.83
N ASP A 230 14.82 10.36 19.92
CA ASP A 230 15.61 11.46 19.37
C ASP A 230 14.68 12.48 18.67
N LYS A 231 14.59 13.67 19.26
CA LYS A 231 13.73 14.76 18.76
C LYS A 231 14.21 15.32 17.43
N SER A 232 15.48 15.16 17.07
CA SER A 232 15.98 15.60 15.75
C SER A 232 15.35 14.81 14.60
N LYS A 233 15.05 13.53 14.81
CA LYS A 233 14.33 12.70 13.84
C LYS A 233 12.88 13.18 13.66
N TRP A 234 12.20 13.56 14.74
CA TRP A 234 10.86 14.14 14.68
C TRP A 234 10.86 15.52 14.00
N GLN A 235 11.90 16.35 14.25
CA GLN A 235 12.05 17.62 13.55
C GLN A 235 12.22 17.40 12.05
N ALA A 236 13.07 16.46 11.63
CA ALA A 236 13.24 16.12 10.22
C ALA A 236 11.94 15.64 9.55
N ALA A 237 11.12 14.86 10.28
CA ALA A 237 9.80 14.42 9.80
C ALA A 237 8.83 15.61 9.66
N ALA A 238 8.79 16.52 10.63
CA ALA A 238 7.98 17.74 10.57
C ALA A 238 8.39 18.64 9.40
N ASP A 239 9.70 18.88 9.23
CA ASP A 239 10.24 19.73 8.16
C ASP A 239 9.90 19.15 6.78
N ALA A 240 10.03 17.84 6.61
CA ALA A 240 9.70 17.17 5.34
C ALA A 240 8.19 17.25 5.01
N ALA A 241 7.31 17.06 6.01
CA ALA A 241 5.87 17.24 5.79
C ALA A 241 5.53 18.69 5.45
N LYS A 242 6.18 19.64 6.13
CA LYS A 242 5.98 21.08 5.95
C LYS A 242 6.27 21.55 4.53
N GLU A 243 7.19 20.88 3.79
CA GLU A 243 7.49 21.21 2.39
C GLU A 243 6.25 21.16 1.47
N LEU A 244 5.22 20.40 1.85
CA LEU A 244 3.98 20.24 1.08
C LEU A 244 2.77 20.99 1.66
N LEU A 245 2.92 21.61 2.84
CA LEU A 245 1.83 22.39 3.45
C LEU A 245 1.65 23.72 2.74
N ASN A 246 0.38 24.17 2.61
CA ASN A 246 0.02 25.45 2.00
C ASN A 246 0.58 25.63 0.56
N THR A 247 0.72 24.52 -0.17
CA THR A 247 1.15 24.51 -1.57
C THR A 247 -0.07 24.45 -2.49
N ARG A 248 -0.01 23.66 -3.55
CA ARG A 248 -1.09 23.46 -4.55
C ARG A 248 -2.12 22.42 -4.16
N TYR A 249 -1.90 21.68 -3.07
CA TYR A 249 -2.79 20.59 -2.64
C TYR A 249 -3.79 21.08 -1.60
N THR A 250 -5.01 20.56 -1.70
CA THR A 250 -6.11 20.83 -0.78
C THR A 250 -6.89 19.55 -0.51
N LEU A 251 -7.53 19.46 0.66
CA LEU A 251 -8.45 18.35 0.92
C LEU A 251 -9.62 18.40 -0.07
N GLU A 252 -9.97 17.26 -0.66
CA GLU A 252 -11.23 17.13 -1.43
C GLU A 252 -12.41 17.28 -0.46
N GLY A 253 -13.38 18.09 -0.82
CA GLY A 253 -14.54 18.39 0.04
C GLY A 253 -15.36 17.16 0.39
N ASP A 254 -15.55 16.26 -0.56
CA ASP A 254 -16.21 14.97 -0.37
C ASP A 254 -15.17 13.86 -0.17
N TYR A 255 -15.15 13.31 1.04
CA TYR A 255 -14.20 12.25 1.41
C TYR A 255 -14.24 11.04 0.49
N GLN A 256 -15.44 10.59 0.08
CA GLN A 256 -15.56 9.43 -0.82
C GLN A 256 -15.06 9.75 -2.23
N GLN A 257 -15.34 10.95 -2.73
CA GLN A 257 -14.89 11.37 -4.07
C GLN A 257 -13.37 11.46 -4.19
N THR A 258 -12.64 11.62 -3.07
CA THR A 258 -11.17 11.55 -3.06
C THR A 258 -10.64 10.30 -3.75
N PHE A 259 -11.36 9.17 -3.63
CA PHE A 259 -10.91 7.84 -4.08
C PHE A 259 -11.50 7.40 -5.41
N LEU A 260 -12.48 8.12 -5.95
CA LEU A 260 -13.22 7.70 -7.14
C LEU A 260 -12.74 8.38 -8.42
N LYS A 261 -12.10 9.53 -8.33
CA LYS A 261 -11.65 10.34 -9.48
C LYS A 261 -10.39 11.13 -9.12
N ASP A 262 -9.68 11.62 -10.14
CA ASP A 262 -8.59 12.57 -9.96
C ASP A 262 -9.08 13.88 -9.32
N ASN A 263 -8.31 14.39 -8.36
CA ASN A 263 -8.62 15.61 -7.61
C ASN A 263 -7.34 16.28 -7.05
N ASN A 264 -7.50 17.45 -6.42
CA ASN A 264 -6.38 18.25 -5.90
C ASN A 264 -5.78 17.72 -4.58
N GLU A 265 -6.35 16.71 -3.98
CA GLU A 265 -5.74 16.06 -2.81
C GLU A 265 -4.65 15.05 -3.20
N ILE A 266 -4.70 14.51 -4.42
CA ILE A 266 -3.81 13.47 -4.91
C ILE A 266 -2.44 14.06 -5.27
N ILE A 267 -1.39 13.54 -4.66
CA ILE A 267 0.01 13.89 -4.95
C ILE A 267 0.60 12.90 -5.96
N LEU A 268 0.38 11.60 -5.74
CA LEU A 268 0.76 10.54 -6.67
C LEU A 268 -0.24 9.40 -6.59
N ALA A 269 -0.72 8.95 -7.74
CA ALA A 269 -1.58 7.78 -7.86
C ALA A 269 -1.23 6.96 -9.09
N ARG A 270 -1.61 5.70 -9.08
CA ARG A 270 -1.68 4.87 -10.28
C ARG A 270 -3.05 5.07 -10.92
N SER A 271 -3.06 5.60 -12.12
CA SER A 271 -4.29 5.80 -12.90
C SER A 271 -4.68 4.54 -13.65
N TYR A 272 -5.99 4.37 -13.86
CA TYR A 272 -6.58 3.30 -14.63
C TYR A 272 -7.44 3.86 -15.77
N SER A 273 -7.62 3.08 -16.82
CA SER A 273 -8.47 3.41 -17.96
C SER A 273 -9.41 2.25 -18.27
N GLN A 274 -10.40 2.43 -19.15
CA GLN A 274 -11.29 1.34 -19.55
C GLN A 274 -10.54 0.14 -20.16
N ALA A 275 -9.37 0.37 -20.78
CA ALA A 275 -8.56 -0.69 -21.38
C ALA A 275 -7.76 -1.49 -20.33
N ASN A 276 -7.39 -0.89 -19.20
CA ASN A 276 -6.62 -1.50 -18.12
C ASN A 276 -7.30 -1.37 -16.75
N ALA A 277 -8.62 -1.33 -16.73
CA ALA A 277 -9.42 -1.28 -15.51
C ALA A 277 -9.24 -2.55 -14.65
N THR A 278 -9.55 -2.42 -13.37
CA THR A 278 -9.42 -3.50 -12.39
C THR A 278 -10.73 -4.27 -12.23
N ASP A 279 -10.64 -5.47 -11.65
CA ASP A 279 -11.81 -6.26 -11.24
C ASP A 279 -12.16 -6.02 -9.75
N PHE A 280 -11.72 -4.90 -9.17
CA PHE A 280 -11.87 -4.62 -7.75
C PHE A 280 -13.33 -4.59 -7.30
N HIS A 281 -14.26 -4.08 -8.14
CA HIS A 281 -15.70 -4.10 -7.86
C HIS A 281 -16.25 -5.52 -7.75
N LEU A 282 -15.75 -6.46 -8.57
CA LEU A 282 -16.10 -7.87 -8.47
C LEU A 282 -15.56 -8.47 -7.17
N TYR A 283 -14.29 -8.19 -6.86
CA TYR A 283 -13.65 -8.73 -5.66
C TYR A 283 -14.29 -8.23 -4.37
N GLN A 284 -14.67 -6.95 -4.29
CA GLN A 284 -15.14 -6.32 -3.06
C GLN A 284 -16.67 -6.20 -2.95
N GLY A 285 -17.38 -6.34 -4.06
CA GLY A 285 -18.84 -6.20 -4.09
C GLY A 285 -19.56 -7.22 -3.22
N ARG A 286 -20.76 -6.85 -2.73
CA ARG A 286 -21.64 -7.73 -1.94
C ARG A 286 -22.01 -9.00 -2.70
N ASN A 287 -22.09 -10.13 -2.01
CA ASN A 287 -22.52 -11.41 -2.61
C ASN A 287 -23.94 -11.32 -3.21
N GLY A 288 -24.89 -10.68 -2.54
CA GLY A 288 -26.25 -10.47 -3.03
C GLY A 288 -26.36 -9.61 -4.31
N SER A 289 -25.23 -8.99 -4.74
CA SER A 289 -25.09 -8.32 -6.03
C SER A 289 -24.10 -9.03 -6.95
N ASN A 290 -23.84 -10.33 -6.73
CA ASN A 290 -22.86 -11.17 -7.43
C ASN A 290 -21.39 -10.73 -7.29
N GLY A 291 -21.06 -10.00 -6.24
CA GLY A 291 -19.68 -9.73 -5.84
C GLY A 291 -19.07 -10.86 -5.00
N TRP A 292 -17.76 -10.78 -4.77
CA TRP A 292 -17.02 -11.81 -4.04
C TRP A 292 -16.80 -11.48 -2.56
N GLY A 293 -17.17 -10.28 -2.09
CA GLY A 293 -17.11 -9.88 -0.69
C GLY A 293 -15.76 -10.12 -0.02
N ALA A 294 -14.64 -9.87 -0.71
CA ALA A 294 -13.33 -10.31 -0.25
C ALA A 294 -12.88 -9.67 1.07
N GLU A 295 -12.87 -8.34 1.12
CA GLU A 295 -12.45 -7.59 2.30
C GLU A 295 -13.65 -7.32 3.22
N ASN A 296 -13.61 -7.89 4.39
CA ASN A 296 -14.64 -7.71 5.41
C ASN A 296 -14.10 -6.83 6.53
N PRO A 297 -14.51 -5.57 6.64
CA PRO A 297 -14.18 -4.71 7.78
C PRO A 297 -14.50 -5.37 9.11
N THR A 298 -13.61 -5.25 10.10
CA THR A 298 -13.82 -5.85 11.41
C THR A 298 -14.76 -5.01 12.28
N GLN A 299 -15.41 -5.64 13.26
CA GLN A 299 -16.19 -4.91 14.28
C GLN A 299 -15.29 -3.92 15.05
N GLY A 300 -14.03 -4.29 15.34
CA GLY A 300 -13.09 -3.40 16.02
C GLY A 300 -12.79 -2.12 15.22
N LEU A 301 -12.74 -2.21 13.90
CA LEU A 301 -12.64 -1.03 13.05
C LEU A 301 -13.92 -0.18 13.12
N VAL A 302 -15.11 -0.80 13.06
CA VAL A 302 -16.40 -0.09 13.14
C VAL A 302 -16.55 0.62 14.50
N ASP A 303 -16.07 0.01 15.58
CA ASP A 303 -16.09 0.58 16.94
C ASP A 303 -15.17 1.83 17.06
N ASP A 304 -14.11 1.92 16.23
CA ASP A 304 -13.16 3.06 16.27
C ASP A 304 -13.66 4.31 15.53
N PHE A 305 -14.69 4.21 14.68
CA PHE A 305 -15.37 5.39 14.16
C PHE A 305 -16.12 6.05 15.31
N GLU A 306 -15.84 7.31 15.56
CA GLU A 306 -16.49 8.09 16.62
C GLU A 306 -17.97 8.33 16.31
N THR A 307 -18.74 8.75 17.30
CA THR A 307 -20.06 9.36 17.08
C THR A 307 -19.90 10.84 16.72
N LEU A 308 -21.00 11.49 16.28
CA LEU A 308 -21.02 12.92 15.98
C LEU A 308 -20.69 13.80 17.20
N ASN A 309 -20.64 13.24 18.41
CA ASN A 309 -20.16 13.92 19.60
C ASN A 309 -18.61 13.96 19.69
N GLY A 310 -17.89 13.30 18.78
CA GLY A 310 -16.43 13.22 18.79
C GLY A 310 -15.88 12.21 19.81
N GLU A 311 -16.70 11.26 20.25
CA GLU A 311 -16.34 10.23 21.22
C GLU A 311 -16.53 8.83 20.64
N LYS A 312 -15.67 7.86 21.05
CA LYS A 312 -15.84 6.46 20.66
C LYS A 312 -17.09 5.87 21.29
N PRO A 313 -17.80 4.94 20.60
CA PRO A 313 -18.97 4.23 21.12
C PRO A 313 -18.72 3.50 22.44
N TYR A 314 -17.53 2.94 22.60
CA TYR A 314 -17.17 2.12 23.76
C TYR A 314 -15.93 2.68 24.47
N LEU A 315 -15.92 2.51 25.78
CA LEU A 315 -14.74 2.71 26.64
C LEU A 315 -13.78 1.52 26.50
N GLU A 316 -12.54 1.67 26.96
CA GLU A 316 -11.50 0.61 26.92
C GLU A 316 -11.93 -0.68 27.66
N ASN A 317 -12.81 -0.59 28.65
CA ASN A 317 -13.35 -1.74 29.37
C ASN A 317 -14.52 -2.45 28.62
N GLY A 318 -14.85 -2.01 27.42
CA GLY A 318 -15.91 -2.56 26.58
C GLY A 318 -17.34 -2.09 26.92
N SER A 319 -17.52 -1.25 27.94
CA SER A 319 -18.84 -0.66 28.23
C SER A 319 -19.17 0.47 27.26
N VAL A 320 -20.48 0.71 27.03
CA VAL A 320 -20.93 1.84 26.20
C VAL A 320 -20.47 3.16 26.84
N ASN A 321 -19.86 4.01 26.04
CA ASN A 321 -19.45 5.32 26.46
C ASN A 321 -20.66 6.29 26.49
N ALA A 322 -21.12 6.63 27.67
CA ALA A 322 -22.29 7.52 27.82
C ALA A 322 -22.08 8.91 27.19
N ALA A 323 -20.83 9.42 27.14
CA ALA A 323 -20.53 10.70 26.52
C ALA A 323 -20.67 10.68 25.00
N SER A 324 -20.57 9.50 24.39
CA SER A 324 -20.71 9.33 22.93
C SER A 324 -22.16 9.50 22.45
N GLY A 325 -23.14 9.23 23.30
CA GLY A 325 -24.55 9.14 22.90
C GLY A 325 -24.85 7.96 21.99
N TYR A 326 -23.98 6.94 21.96
CA TYR A 326 -24.14 5.74 21.15
C TYR A 326 -25.28 4.87 21.65
N ASP A 327 -26.15 4.43 20.72
CA ASP A 327 -27.21 3.44 21.01
C ASP A 327 -26.88 2.10 20.30
N PRO A 328 -26.62 1.01 21.04
CA PRO A 328 -26.36 -0.31 20.45
C PRO A 328 -27.54 -0.89 19.65
N ASN A 329 -28.76 -0.39 19.83
CA ASN A 329 -29.93 -0.80 19.05
C ASN A 329 -29.99 -0.07 17.69
N HIS A 330 -29.31 1.05 17.56
CA HIS A 330 -29.16 1.86 16.34
C HIS A 330 -27.67 2.11 16.02
N PRO A 331 -26.87 1.06 15.81
CA PRO A 331 -25.40 1.12 15.92
C PRO A 331 -24.72 1.98 14.85
N TYR A 332 -25.43 2.31 13.78
CA TYR A 332 -24.88 3.05 12.64
C TYR A 332 -25.38 4.49 12.56
N GLU A 333 -26.28 4.89 13.47
CA GLU A 333 -26.79 6.26 13.52
C GLU A 333 -25.82 7.18 14.27
N ASN A 334 -25.81 8.45 13.88
CA ASN A 334 -24.99 9.49 14.53
C ASN A 334 -23.49 9.14 14.63
N ARG A 335 -22.97 8.46 13.62
CA ARG A 335 -21.54 8.09 13.54
C ARG A 335 -20.78 9.05 12.63
N ASP A 336 -19.45 9.05 12.77
CA ASP A 336 -18.54 9.71 11.84
C ASP A 336 -18.95 9.40 10.38
N PRO A 337 -19.20 10.41 9.53
CA PRO A 337 -19.65 10.20 8.17
C PRO A 337 -18.75 9.32 7.32
N ARG A 338 -17.45 9.22 7.68
CA ARG A 338 -16.49 8.36 7.01
C ARG A 338 -16.81 6.88 7.20
N LEU A 339 -17.58 6.48 8.23
CA LEU A 339 -18.08 5.11 8.37
C LEU A 339 -18.94 4.74 7.15
N ALA A 340 -19.98 5.51 6.86
CA ALA A 340 -20.88 5.26 5.72
C ALA A 340 -20.19 5.46 4.36
N ALA A 341 -19.11 6.25 4.30
CA ALA A 341 -18.31 6.44 3.09
C ALA A 341 -17.34 5.26 2.82
N SER A 342 -16.94 4.53 3.87
CA SER A 342 -15.92 3.48 3.76
C SER A 342 -16.45 2.05 3.85
N ILE A 343 -17.60 1.83 4.50
CA ILE A 343 -18.12 0.52 4.88
C ILE A 343 -19.60 0.42 4.52
N LEU A 344 -19.99 -0.71 3.91
CA LEU A 344 -21.38 -1.13 3.80
C LEU A 344 -21.74 -1.98 5.03
N TYR A 345 -22.79 -1.58 5.71
CA TYR A 345 -23.35 -2.24 6.90
C TYR A 345 -24.83 -2.52 6.69
N ASP A 346 -25.42 -3.31 7.55
CA ASP A 346 -26.85 -3.65 7.48
C ASP A 346 -27.77 -2.43 7.49
N GLY A 347 -28.65 -2.34 6.51
CA GLY A 347 -29.54 -1.18 6.30
C GLY A 347 -28.91 -0.03 5.50
N SER A 348 -27.61 -0.04 5.19
CA SER A 348 -27.01 0.97 4.33
C SER A 348 -27.50 0.84 2.89
N VAL A 349 -27.96 1.95 2.30
CA VAL A 349 -28.42 1.98 0.89
C VAL A 349 -27.22 2.04 -0.04
N TRP A 350 -27.18 1.14 -1.03
CA TRP A 350 -26.13 1.06 -2.03
C TRP A 350 -26.63 0.38 -3.30
N ALA A 351 -26.36 0.98 -4.46
CA ALA A 351 -26.79 0.47 -5.76
C ALA A 351 -28.30 0.15 -5.81
N GLY A 352 -29.11 1.10 -5.34
CA GLY A 352 -30.57 1.07 -5.42
C GLY A 352 -31.27 0.14 -4.43
N ARG A 353 -30.56 -0.50 -3.48
CA ARG A 353 -31.18 -1.31 -2.42
C ARG A 353 -30.44 -1.22 -1.09
N GLU A 354 -31.10 -1.58 -0.03
CA GLU A 354 -30.48 -1.78 1.27
C GLU A 354 -29.49 -2.98 1.26
N THR A 355 -28.46 -2.89 2.08
CA THR A 355 -27.55 -3.99 2.41
C THR A 355 -28.20 -4.84 3.49
N GLU A 356 -28.36 -6.12 3.24
CA GLU A 356 -29.10 -7.05 4.11
C GLU A 356 -28.16 -8.14 4.66
N THR A 357 -27.34 -7.80 5.67
CA THR A 357 -26.40 -8.75 6.29
C THR A 357 -27.00 -9.50 7.49
N PHE A 358 -28.24 -9.19 7.87
CA PHE A 358 -28.97 -9.97 8.89
C PHE A 358 -29.19 -11.41 8.41
N ARG A 359 -29.39 -12.35 9.34
CA ARG A 359 -29.62 -13.76 9.02
C ARG A 359 -30.83 -13.93 8.12
N GLY A 360 -30.64 -14.62 7.00
CA GLY A 360 -31.63 -14.80 5.94
C GLY A 360 -31.73 -13.63 4.94
N GLY A 361 -31.00 -12.54 5.15
CA GLY A 361 -30.91 -11.43 4.21
C GLY A 361 -30.13 -11.77 2.96
N LEU A 362 -30.27 -10.92 1.94
CA LEU A 362 -29.70 -11.14 0.60
C LEU A 362 -28.16 -11.14 0.60
N ASP A 363 -27.51 -10.42 1.52
CA ASP A 363 -26.06 -10.30 1.64
C ASP A 363 -25.49 -11.15 2.81
N SER A 364 -26.30 -12.11 3.33
CA SER A 364 -25.94 -12.96 4.45
C SER A 364 -25.37 -14.33 4.03
N PRO A 365 -24.80 -15.12 4.97
CA PRO A 365 -24.40 -16.50 4.72
C PRO A 365 -25.53 -17.44 4.33
N GLU A 366 -26.77 -17.10 4.66
CA GLU A 366 -27.99 -17.85 4.30
C GLU A 366 -28.60 -17.39 2.95
N SER A 367 -27.97 -16.44 2.25
CA SER A 367 -28.44 -15.96 0.96
C SER A 367 -28.52 -17.06 -0.10
N SER A 368 -29.49 -16.99 -0.99
CA SER A 368 -29.55 -17.83 -2.20
C SER A 368 -28.55 -17.42 -3.27
N ILE A 369 -27.91 -16.22 -3.13
CA ILE A 369 -26.95 -15.67 -4.08
C ILE A 369 -25.54 -15.74 -3.48
N GLN A 370 -24.69 -16.61 -4.04
CA GLN A 370 -23.26 -16.70 -3.71
C GLN A 370 -22.96 -16.64 -2.19
N SER A 371 -23.69 -17.42 -1.39
CA SER A 371 -23.56 -17.41 0.07
C SER A 371 -22.11 -17.64 0.56
N TRP A 372 -21.29 -18.35 -0.22
CA TRP A 372 -19.86 -18.57 0.06
C TRP A 372 -19.00 -17.30 -0.08
N ASN A 373 -19.52 -16.26 -0.71
CA ASN A 373 -18.92 -14.92 -0.85
C ASN A 373 -19.51 -13.91 0.14
N SER A 374 -20.33 -14.34 1.08
CA SER A 374 -20.90 -13.48 2.10
C SER A 374 -19.86 -13.04 3.12
N SER A 375 -20.09 -11.88 3.72
CA SER A 375 -19.23 -11.37 4.77
C SER A 375 -19.26 -12.25 6.02
N LEU A 376 -18.09 -12.58 6.56
CA LEU A 376 -17.96 -13.21 7.87
C LEU A 376 -18.09 -12.23 9.03
N THR A 377 -17.85 -10.94 8.77
CA THR A 377 -17.96 -9.89 9.80
C THR A 377 -19.30 -9.19 9.81
N GLY A 378 -20.13 -9.35 8.77
CA GLY A 378 -21.38 -8.60 8.59
C GLY A 378 -21.18 -7.23 7.92
N TYR A 379 -19.98 -6.93 7.45
CA TYR A 379 -19.61 -5.67 6.79
C TYR A 379 -18.92 -5.94 5.45
N PHE A 380 -19.02 -4.98 4.51
CA PHE A 380 -18.29 -5.01 3.23
C PHE A 380 -17.54 -3.70 3.03
N LEU A 381 -16.43 -3.75 2.30
CA LEU A 381 -15.68 -2.56 1.91
C LEU A 381 -16.50 -1.74 0.89
N LYS A 382 -16.51 -0.41 1.04
CA LYS A 382 -17.17 0.53 0.11
C LYS A 382 -16.21 1.56 -0.48
N LYS A 383 -15.24 2.04 0.26
CA LYS A 383 -14.44 3.26 0.04
C LYS A 383 -14.07 3.55 -1.42
N PHE A 384 -13.70 2.54 -2.21
CA PHE A 384 -13.19 2.67 -3.57
C PHE A 384 -14.21 2.25 -4.64
N LEU A 385 -15.44 1.94 -4.25
CA LEU A 385 -16.44 1.41 -5.15
C LEU A 385 -17.32 2.54 -5.72
N HIS A 386 -17.59 2.48 -7.02
CA HIS A 386 -18.59 3.31 -7.69
C HIS A 386 -19.96 2.65 -7.58
N GLU A 387 -20.94 3.41 -7.11
CA GLU A 387 -22.30 2.89 -6.88
C GLU A 387 -22.99 2.46 -8.17
N GLU A 388 -22.69 3.15 -9.27
CA GLU A 388 -23.27 2.91 -10.60
C GLU A 388 -22.62 1.74 -11.36
N ILE A 389 -21.50 1.17 -10.86
CA ILE A 389 -20.81 0.07 -11.52
C ILE A 389 -21.12 -1.25 -10.80
N PRO A 390 -21.83 -2.19 -11.42
CA PRO A 390 -22.15 -3.46 -10.78
C PRO A 390 -20.93 -4.34 -10.59
N PRO A 391 -20.86 -5.18 -9.53
CA PRO A 391 -19.74 -6.10 -9.28
C PRO A 391 -19.50 -7.08 -10.43
N SER A 392 -20.55 -7.62 -11.02
CA SER A 392 -20.48 -8.61 -12.12
C SER A 392 -19.92 -8.06 -13.44
N GLY A 393 -19.48 -6.81 -13.43
CA GLY A 393 -19.04 -6.12 -14.63
C GLY A 393 -20.23 -5.58 -15.44
N GLY A 394 -19.91 -4.81 -16.42
CA GLY A 394 -20.83 -4.18 -17.37
C GLY A 394 -19.99 -3.62 -18.50
N ASN A 395 -20.59 -2.79 -19.34
CA ASN A 395 -19.87 -2.08 -20.39
C ASN A 395 -18.92 -1.00 -19.84
N VAL A 396 -19.09 -0.61 -18.56
CA VAL A 396 -18.26 0.38 -17.88
C VAL A 396 -17.51 -0.33 -16.75
N ARG A 397 -16.18 -0.19 -16.74
CA ARG A 397 -15.30 -0.74 -15.71
C ARG A 397 -14.75 0.37 -14.81
N PRO A 398 -14.43 0.07 -13.54
CA PRO A 398 -13.91 1.08 -12.62
C PRO A 398 -12.54 1.60 -13.05
N THR A 399 -12.38 2.91 -13.00
CA THR A 399 -11.11 3.60 -13.30
C THR A 399 -10.61 4.43 -12.13
N SER A 400 -11.08 4.15 -10.92
CA SER A 400 -10.61 4.80 -9.69
C SER A 400 -9.08 4.77 -9.61
N PRO A 401 -8.42 5.88 -9.24
CA PRO A 401 -6.98 5.88 -9.04
C PRO A 401 -6.60 5.13 -7.76
N TRP A 402 -5.51 4.36 -7.77
CA TRP A 402 -4.90 3.91 -6.54
C TRP A 402 -3.90 4.94 -6.03
N ILE A 403 -4.21 5.55 -4.89
CA ILE A 403 -3.46 6.68 -4.35
C ILE A 403 -2.26 6.17 -3.53
N PHE A 404 -1.05 6.62 -3.88
CA PHE A 404 0.16 6.37 -3.09
C PHE A 404 0.41 7.44 -2.05
N PHE A 405 0.17 8.70 -2.43
CA PHE A 405 0.34 9.87 -1.56
C PHE A 405 -0.78 10.87 -1.81
N ARG A 406 -1.36 11.38 -0.74
CA ARG A 406 -2.37 12.44 -0.75
C ARG A 406 -2.18 13.43 0.40
N TYR A 407 -2.75 14.61 0.25
CA TYR A 407 -2.57 15.71 1.19
C TYR A 407 -3.05 15.38 2.61
N GLY A 408 -4.12 14.62 2.76
CA GLY A 408 -4.60 14.15 4.08
C GLY A 408 -3.52 13.39 4.87
N GLU A 409 -2.70 12.55 4.20
CA GLU A 409 -1.57 11.89 4.86
C GLU A 409 -0.50 12.89 5.31
N ILE A 410 -0.21 13.92 4.50
CA ILE A 410 0.79 14.94 4.84
C ILE A 410 0.38 15.74 6.08
N LEU A 411 -0.90 16.10 6.18
CA LEU A 411 -1.44 16.78 7.37
C LEU A 411 -1.29 15.91 8.63
N LEU A 412 -1.59 14.60 8.52
CA LEU A 412 -1.43 13.66 9.63
C LEU A 412 0.04 13.43 10.01
N ASN A 413 0.94 13.34 9.02
CA ASN A 413 2.36 13.20 9.27
C ASN A 413 2.91 14.41 10.03
N TYR A 414 2.49 15.62 9.64
CA TYR A 414 2.89 16.86 10.31
C TYR A 414 2.32 16.93 11.72
N ALA A 415 1.02 16.66 11.89
CA ALA A 415 0.36 16.67 13.19
C ALA A 415 1.03 15.73 14.19
N GLU A 416 1.34 14.49 13.77
CA GLU A 416 2.03 13.52 14.62
C GLU A 416 3.44 13.99 15.00
N ALA A 417 4.21 14.50 14.05
CA ALA A 417 5.56 14.99 14.31
C ALA A 417 5.57 16.19 15.25
N MET A 418 4.64 17.15 15.09
CA MET A 418 4.52 18.31 15.97
C MET A 418 4.10 17.91 17.40
N PHE A 419 3.18 16.94 17.52
CA PHE A 419 2.83 16.38 18.83
C PHE A 419 4.06 15.78 19.53
N GLU A 420 4.83 14.98 18.84
CA GLU A 420 6.03 14.34 19.40
C GLU A 420 7.14 15.36 19.74
N LEU A 421 7.17 16.49 19.07
CA LEU A 421 8.03 17.63 19.42
C LEU A 421 7.53 18.42 20.63
N GLY A 422 6.28 18.20 21.08
CA GLY A 422 5.66 18.88 22.21
C GLY A 422 4.79 20.08 21.83
N ASP A 423 4.59 20.34 20.53
CA ASP A 423 3.65 21.37 20.05
C ASP A 423 2.27 20.76 19.80
N GLU A 424 1.54 20.55 20.90
CA GLU A 424 0.19 19.98 20.87
C GLU A 424 -0.83 20.91 20.18
N ASN A 425 -0.60 22.21 20.17
CA ASN A 425 -1.51 23.16 19.54
C ASN A 425 -1.47 23.03 18.03
N THR A 426 -0.27 23.04 17.45
CA THR A 426 -0.10 22.80 16.01
C THR A 426 -0.61 21.40 15.62
N ALA A 427 -0.31 20.36 16.41
CA ALA A 427 -0.81 19.02 16.15
C ALA A 427 -2.35 18.99 16.05
N ARG A 428 -3.03 19.63 17.01
CA ARG A 428 -4.50 19.72 17.06
C ARG A 428 -5.07 20.52 15.89
N GLU A 429 -4.42 21.62 15.50
CA GLU A 429 -4.81 22.44 14.36
C GLU A 429 -4.89 21.58 13.09
N TYR A 430 -3.83 20.84 12.78
CA TYR A 430 -3.77 20.03 11.55
C TYR A 430 -4.70 18.81 11.58
N LEU A 431 -4.96 18.22 12.73
CA LEU A 431 -6.02 17.20 12.87
C LEU A 431 -7.40 17.81 12.60
N ASN A 432 -7.66 19.01 13.12
CA ASN A 432 -8.94 19.67 12.95
C ASN A 432 -9.21 20.09 11.50
N LEU A 433 -8.18 20.33 10.68
CA LEU A 433 -8.38 20.51 9.23
C LEU A 433 -9.04 19.29 8.58
N ILE A 434 -8.60 18.07 8.93
CA ILE A 434 -9.17 16.81 8.43
C ILE A 434 -10.60 16.63 8.95
N ARG A 435 -10.81 16.83 10.26
CA ARG A 435 -12.11 16.68 10.92
C ARG A 435 -13.15 17.67 10.37
N ASN A 436 -12.71 18.86 9.98
CA ASN A 436 -13.56 19.92 9.42
C ASN A 436 -13.81 19.78 7.91
N ARG A 437 -13.34 18.71 7.24
CA ARG A 437 -13.66 18.44 5.83
C ARG A 437 -15.16 18.58 5.59
N GLU A 438 -15.58 19.16 4.46
CA GLU A 438 -16.98 19.53 4.20
C GLU A 438 -17.97 18.37 4.37
N SER A 439 -17.62 17.16 3.92
CA SER A 439 -18.46 15.97 4.07
C SER A 439 -18.29 15.24 5.39
N VAL A 440 -17.33 15.64 6.25
CA VAL A 440 -17.00 14.96 7.50
C VAL A 440 -17.57 15.73 8.71
N LYS A 441 -17.21 16.98 8.90
CA LYS A 441 -17.75 17.90 9.95
C LYS A 441 -17.78 17.29 11.35
N MET A 442 -16.74 16.55 11.72
CA MET A 442 -16.58 16.05 13.07
C MET A 442 -16.19 17.19 14.02
N PRO A 443 -16.57 17.12 15.30
CA PRO A 443 -16.19 18.13 16.28
C PRO A 443 -14.67 18.30 16.33
N SER A 444 -14.22 19.55 16.43
CA SER A 444 -12.80 19.85 16.67
C SER A 444 -12.35 19.26 18.00
N ILE A 445 -11.11 18.74 18.04
CA ILE A 445 -10.49 18.23 19.27
C ILE A 445 -10.24 19.42 20.18
N PRO A 446 -10.83 19.46 21.41
CA PRO A 446 -10.70 20.59 22.32
C PRO A 446 -9.28 20.69 22.92
N GLU A 447 -8.89 21.90 23.34
CA GLU A 447 -7.59 22.18 23.96
C GLU A 447 -7.37 21.42 25.28
N THR A 448 -8.45 20.96 25.93
CA THR A 448 -8.39 20.15 27.15
C THR A 448 -7.91 18.73 26.92
N VAL A 449 -7.90 18.26 25.67
CA VAL A 449 -7.36 16.94 25.28
C VAL A 449 -5.86 17.10 25.04
N THR A 450 -5.03 16.61 25.95
CA THR A 450 -3.57 16.75 25.97
C THR A 450 -2.86 15.44 26.24
N GLY A 451 -1.55 15.38 26.06
CA GLY A 451 -0.70 14.23 26.39
C GLY A 451 -1.15 12.94 25.72
N GLU A 452 -1.26 11.87 26.49
CA GLU A 452 -1.62 10.55 25.96
C GLU A 452 -3.04 10.51 25.35
N ALA A 453 -3.97 11.31 25.86
CA ALA A 453 -5.31 11.42 25.27
C ALA A 453 -5.25 12.02 23.86
N LEU A 454 -4.42 13.03 23.63
CA LEU A 454 -4.22 13.61 22.30
C LEU A 454 -3.48 12.61 21.38
N ARG A 455 -2.47 11.89 21.88
CA ARG A 455 -1.81 10.81 21.13
C ARG A 455 -2.83 9.80 20.60
N LYS A 456 -3.72 9.31 21.45
CA LYS A 456 -4.79 8.36 21.06
C LYS A 456 -5.74 8.97 20.02
N LYS A 457 -6.05 10.27 20.11
CA LYS A 457 -6.86 10.95 19.08
C LYS A 457 -6.11 11.05 17.74
N ILE A 458 -4.80 11.37 17.74
CA ILE A 458 -3.95 11.38 16.53
C ILE A 458 -3.95 10.00 15.87
N GLN A 459 -3.70 8.95 16.64
CA GLN A 459 -3.66 7.57 16.13
C GLN A 459 -5.03 7.13 15.59
N ASN A 460 -6.13 7.50 16.27
CA ASN A 460 -7.47 7.18 15.80
C ASN A 460 -7.85 7.96 14.53
N GLU A 461 -7.56 9.27 14.49
CA GLU A 461 -7.83 10.08 13.30
C GLU A 461 -7.08 9.54 12.09
N ARG A 462 -5.80 9.17 12.27
CA ARG A 462 -5.01 8.54 11.21
C ARG A 462 -5.59 7.19 10.77
N ARG A 463 -6.06 6.36 11.69
CA ARG A 463 -6.72 5.08 11.40
C ARG A 463 -7.98 5.28 10.55
N ILE A 464 -8.83 6.23 10.93
CA ILE A 464 -10.12 6.48 10.25
C ILE A 464 -9.91 7.16 8.89
N GLU A 465 -9.06 8.19 8.83
CA GLU A 465 -8.80 8.93 7.60
C GLU A 465 -8.16 8.04 6.52
N LEU A 466 -7.17 7.22 6.91
CA LEU A 466 -6.39 6.38 5.99
C LEU A 466 -6.86 4.93 5.93
N VAL A 467 -8.07 4.63 6.39
CA VAL A 467 -8.62 3.27 6.40
C VAL A 467 -8.57 2.64 5.01
N PHE A 468 -8.16 1.38 4.91
CA PHE A 468 -7.99 0.59 3.68
C PHE A 468 -6.95 1.09 2.66
N GLU A 469 -6.17 2.14 2.99
CA GLU A 469 -5.10 2.64 2.12
C GLU A 469 -3.73 1.95 2.38
N GLY A 470 -3.71 0.92 3.24
CA GLY A 470 -2.52 0.11 3.53
C GLY A 470 -1.58 0.72 4.58
N HIS A 471 -2.02 1.74 5.33
CA HIS A 471 -1.21 2.39 6.37
C HIS A 471 -1.21 1.64 7.69
N ARG A 472 -2.35 1.10 8.12
CA ARG A 472 -2.53 0.49 9.46
C ARG A 472 -1.51 -0.58 9.78
N PHE A 473 -1.18 -1.46 8.82
CA PHE A 473 -0.18 -2.51 8.99
C PHE A 473 1.17 -1.96 9.46
N PHE A 474 1.59 -0.83 8.93
CA PHE A 474 2.84 -0.16 9.31
C PHE A 474 2.68 0.68 10.57
N ASP A 475 1.56 1.38 10.75
CA ASP A 475 1.33 2.30 11.85
C ASP A 475 1.35 1.59 13.21
N VAL A 476 0.66 0.45 13.37
CA VAL A 476 0.65 -0.31 14.63
C VAL A 476 2.05 -0.84 14.98
N ARG A 477 2.86 -1.15 13.96
CA ARG A 477 4.23 -1.62 14.14
C ARG A 477 5.18 -0.47 14.50
N ARG A 478 5.17 0.62 13.74
CA ARG A 478 6.06 1.75 14.00
C ARG A 478 5.77 2.45 15.34
N TRP A 479 4.52 2.48 15.78
CA TRP A 479 4.11 2.95 17.11
C TRP A 479 4.41 1.97 18.24
N LYS A 480 4.81 0.73 17.94
CA LYS A 480 5.03 -0.34 18.93
C LYS A 480 3.77 -0.73 19.71
N ILE A 481 2.58 -0.55 19.15
CA ILE A 481 1.29 -0.94 19.76
C ILE A 481 0.73 -2.25 19.21
N ALA A 482 1.42 -2.91 18.28
CA ALA A 482 0.91 -4.12 17.65
C ALA A 482 0.70 -5.28 18.65
N MET A 483 1.51 -5.36 19.72
CA MET A 483 1.29 -6.35 20.80
C MET A 483 -0.04 -6.16 21.51
N GLU A 484 -0.60 -4.96 21.50
CA GLU A 484 -1.90 -4.64 22.11
C GLU A 484 -3.04 -4.80 21.08
N THR A 485 -2.87 -4.23 19.88
CA THR A 485 -3.95 -4.15 18.88
C THR A 485 -4.09 -5.43 18.06
N GLU A 486 -2.98 -6.10 17.73
CA GLU A 486 -2.96 -7.26 16.84
C GLU A 486 -3.17 -8.60 17.59
N ASN A 487 -3.25 -8.60 18.93
CA ASN A 487 -3.65 -9.74 19.77
C ASN A 487 -5.14 -9.71 20.15
N ILE A 488 -5.91 -8.72 19.65
CA ILE A 488 -7.36 -8.72 19.83
C ILE A 488 -7.99 -9.58 18.73
N ASP A 489 -8.81 -10.55 19.10
CA ASP A 489 -9.50 -11.43 18.16
C ASP A 489 -10.40 -10.62 17.22
N GLN A 490 -10.41 -10.99 15.94
CA GLN A 490 -11.29 -10.35 14.97
C GLN A 490 -12.73 -10.77 15.23
N ARG A 491 -13.60 -9.77 15.31
CA ARG A 491 -15.03 -9.93 15.54
C ARG A 491 -15.82 -9.31 14.39
N GLY A 492 -17.03 -9.76 14.25
CA GLY A 492 -18.07 -9.20 13.39
C GLY A 492 -19.38 -9.04 14.17
N VAL A 493 -20.46 -8.74 13.46
CA VAL A 493 -21.82 -8.62 13.98
C VAL A 493 -22.68 -9.80 13.50
N ASP A 494 -23.48 -10.38 14.39
CA ASP A 494 -24.59 -11.30 14.07
C ASP A 494 -25.91 -10.54 14.26
N ILE A 495 -26.69 -10.40 13.20
CA ILE A 495 -27.92 -9.61 13.19
C ILE A 495 -29.10 -10.54 13.00
N ARG A 496 -30.06 -10.46 13.87
CA ARG A 496 -31.31 -11.25 13.81
C ARG A 496 -32.52 -10.32 13.76
N ILE A 497 -33.54 -10.74 13.05
CA ILE A 497 -34.83 -10.08 13.01
C ILE A 497 -35.84 -10.98 13.72
N ASN A 498 -36.58 -10.43 14.69
CA ASN A 498 -37.65 -11.14 15.34
C ASN A 498 -38.97 -11.11 14.52
N GLU A 499 -39.99 -11.82 14.97
CA GLU A 499 -41.29 -11.89 14.31
C GLU A 499 -41.98 -10.52 14.15
N SER A 500 -41.63 -9.54 14.97
CA SER A 500 -42.13 -8.17 14.92
C SER A 500 -41.32 -7.25 13.99
N GLY A 501 -40.28 -7.79 13.30
CA GLY A 501 -39.42 -7.03 12.42
C GLY A 501 -38.33 -6.22 13.13
N VAL A 502 -38.14 -6.40 14.45
CA VAL A 502 -37.11 -5.68 15.20
C VAL A 502 -35.78 -6.40 15.10
N LYS A 503 -34.73 -5.64 14.73
CA LYS A 503 -33.34 -6.13 14.65
C LYS A 503 -32.68 -6.16 16.02
N THR A 504 -31.89 -7.22 16.27
CA THR A 504 -30.99 -7.34 17.42
C THR A 504 -29.59 -7.61 16.93
N TYR A 505 -28.58 -7.05 17.61
CA TYR A 505 -27.18 -7.03 17.20
C TYR A 505 -26.33 -7.73 18.26
N ASP A 506 -25.57 -8.75 17.86
CA ASP A 506 -24.49 -9.33 18.65
C ASP A 506 -23.14 -8.98 18.01
N PHE A 507 -22.42 -8.03 18.59
CA PHE A 507 -21.14 -7.52 18.13
C PHE A 507 -19.94 -8.41 18.50
N ASN A 508 -20.18 -9.59 19.06
CA ASN A 508 -19.13 -10.52 19.48
C ASN A 508 -19.03 -11.78 18.59
N ARG A 509 -19.60 -11.74 17.38
CA ARG A 509 -19.42 -12.83 16.43
C ARG A 509 -17.94 -13.09 16.20
N ALA A 510 -17.44 -14.25 16.63
CA ALA A 510 -16.04 -14.62 16.43
C ALA A 510 -15.75 -14.87 14.94
N VAL A 511 -14.67 -14.28 14.43
CA VAL A 511 -14.20 -14.43 13.04
C VAL A 511 -12.84 -15.12 13.01
N LEU A 512 -11.86 -14.61 13.72
CA LEU A 512 -10.51 -15.19 13.75
C LEU A 512 -9.85 -14.91 15.11
N GLN A 513 -9.31 -15.96 15.72
CA GLN A 513 -8.37 -15.80 16.83
C GLN A 513 -7.02 -15.35 16.30
N ARG A 514 -6.47 -14.30 16.90
CA ARG A 514 -5.24 -13.66 16.46
C ARG A 514 -4.10 -13.86 17.45
N GLN A 515 -2.89 -13.87 16.90
CA GLN A 515 -1.68 -13.89 17.69
C GLN A 515 -0.61 -13.03 17.03
N PHE A 516 -0.08 -12.06 17.73
CA PHE A 516 1.08 -11.27 17.35
C PHE A 516 2.22 -11.54 18.30
N MET A 517 3.42 -11.71 17.77
CA MET A 517 4.63 -11.95 18.57
C MET A 517 5.66 -10.86 18.28
N GLU A 518 6.60 -10.63 19.19
CA GLU A 518 7.61 -9.58 19.09
C GLU A 518 8.40 -9.62 17.77
N GLN A 519 8.68 -10.82 17.23
CA GLN A 519 9.36 -10.93 15.93
C GLN A 519 8.56 -10.34 14.77
N HIS A 520 7.23 -10.29 14.86
CA HIS A 520 6.37 -9.82 13.78
C HIS A 520 6.31 -8.29 13.62
N TYR A 521 7.06 -7.54 14.42
CA TYR A 521 7.31 -6.12 14.13
C TYR A 521 8.05 -5.94 12.80
N TRP A 522 8.84 -6.92 12.40
CA TRP A 522 9.47 -6.98 11.08
C TRP A 522 9.04 -8.23 10.33
N MET A 523 9.01 -8.14 9.01
CA MET A 523 8.83 -9.31 8.16
C MET A 523 10.10 -10.17 8.18
N PRO A 524 9.99 -11.52 8.18
CA PRO A 524 11.16 -12.37 8.03
C PRO A 524 11.74 -12.28 6.62
N ILE A 525 13.05 -12.28 6.51
CA ILE A 525 13.74 -12.46 5.22
C ILE A 525 13.55 -13.94 4.81
N PRO A 526 13.15 -14.24 3.56
CA PRO A 526 12.98 -15.61 3.12
C PRO A 526 14.26 -16.44 3.30
N ARG A 527 14.15 -17.66 3.84
CA ARG A 527 15.28 -18.57 4.08
C ARG A 527 16.15 -18.73 2.84
N ALA A 528 15.53 -18.94 1.68
CA ALA A 528 16.22 -19.11 0.41
C ALA A 528 17.11 -17.92 0.01
N GLU A 529 16.78 -16.69 0.43
CA GLU A 529 17.59 -15.50 0.13
C GLU A 529 18.78 -15.40 1.09
N ILE A 530 18.62 -15.84 2.34
CA ILE A 530 19.72 -15.95 3.31
C ILE A 530 20.72 -17.01 2.83
N ASP A 531 20.24 -18.18 2.43
CA ASP A 531 21.09 -19.30 1.98
C ASP A 531 21.87 -18.92 0.71
N LYS A 532 21.23 -18.23 -0.25
CA LYS A 532 21.92 -17.73 -1.45
C LYS A 532 23.03 -16.72 -1.15
N SER A 533 22.89 -15.96 -0.07
CA SER A 533 23.89 -14.95 0.34
C SER A 533 25.11 -15.57 1.02
N LEU A 534 25.18 -16.90 1.17
CA LEU A 534 26.24 -17.63 1.90
C LEU A 534 26.46 -17.07 3.32
N GLY A 535 25.39 -16.59 3.97
CA GLY A 535 25.42 -16.02 5.31
C GLY A 535 25.79 -14.54 5.40
N ALA A 536 25.99 -13.85 4.28
CA ALA A 536 26.23 -12.40 4.27
C ALA A 536 24.99 -11.61 4.71
N ILE A 537 23.79 -12.11 4.42
CA ILE A 537 22.53 -11.52 4.88
C ILE A 537 22.12 -12.23 6.17
N ALA A 538 22.30 -11.55 7.29
CA ALA A 538 21.80 -12.03 8.58
C ALA A 538 20.28 -11.83 8.68
N GLN A 539 19.57 -12.82 9.20
CA GLN A 539 18.15 -12.66 9.59
C GLN A 539 18.02 -11.61 10.70
N SER A 540 16.84 -11.01 10.85
CA SER A 540 16.54 -10.22 12.03
C SER A 540 16.81 -11.07 13.29
N PRO A 541 17.53 -10.54 14.32
CA PRO A 541 17.93 -11.31 15.50
C PRO A 541 16.78 -11.98 16.26
N ILE A 542 15.56 -11.50 16.03
CA ILE A 542 14.34 -11.99 16.68
C ILE A 542 13.81 -13.29 16.02
N TYR A 543 14.15 -13.52 14.74
CA TYR A 543 13.88 -14.80 14.06
C TYR A 543 15.07 -15.73 14.26
N LYS A 544 14.96 -16.65 15.19
CA LYS A 544 15.99 -17.67 15.45
C LYS A 544 15.88 -18.84 14.49
#